data_785d52715e15e3c7139c6e29e30475e5
#
_entry.id   785d52715e15e3c7139c6e29e30475e5
#
_cell.length_a   1.000
_cell.length_b   1.000
_cell.length_c   1.000
_cell.angle_alpha   90.00
_cell.angle_beta   90.00
_cell.angle_gamma   90.00
#
_symmetry.space_group_name_H-M   'P 1'
#
loop_
_entity.id
_entity.type
_entity.pdbx_description
1 polymer ?
#
loop_
_entity_poly.entity_id
_entity_poly.type
_entity_poly.pdbx_seq_one_letter_code
_entity_poly.pdbx_strand_id
1 'polypeptide(L)'
;MTKVVLSAPKEFAVMSKGERLDSLYWHACLMYAQGESMNNQSLRERFGLEPERKNTVAISRLIKEAVDRGIVREEVSDAPDKYKRYIPGWA
;
A
#
# COMPACT_ATOMS: atom_id res chain seq x y z
N MET A 1 -16.45 24.87 14.35
CA MET A 1 -16.08 24.30 13.96
C MET A 1 -15.75 23.55 13.35
N THR A 2 -15.58 23.40 13.09
CA THR A 2 -15.20 22.69 12.59
C THR A 2 -14.67 22.01 12.14
N LYS A 3 -14.35 21.51 12.13
CA LYS A 3 -13.75 20.84 11.72
C LYS A 3 -13.47 20.18 10.85
N VAL A 4 -12.99 20.03 10.77
CA VAL A 4 -12.70 19.58 9.88
C VAL A 4 -12.22 18.54 9.52
N VAL A 5 -11.97 18.10 9.67
CA VAL A 5 -11.69 17.04 9.55
C VAL A 5 -11.82 16.41 8.39
N LEU A 6 -12.26 16.90 7.72
CA LEU A 6 -12.57 16.49 6.56
C LEU A 6 -11.54 15.98 5.72
N SER A 7 -10.39 16.42 5.78
CA SER A 7 -9.29 15.95 4.98
C SER A 7 -8.63 14.71 5.56
N ALA A 8 -9.08 14.25 6.71
CA ALA A 8 -8.51 13.04 7.31
C ALA A 8 -8.91 11.81 6.51
N PRO A 9 -7.96 10.96 6.09
CA PRO A 9 -8.32 9.75 5.38
C PRO A 9 -9.01 8.76 6.32
N LYS A 10 -9.79 7.85 5.77
CA LYS A 10 -10.37 6.79 6.55
C LYS A 10 -9.30 5.96 7.19
N GLU A 11 -9.55 5.50 8.39
CA GLU A 11 -8.66 4.57 9.04
C GLU A 11 -8.69 3.22 8.31
N PHE A 12 -7.56 2.56 8.29
CA PHE A 12 -7.42 1.28 7.59
C PHE A 12 -8.49 0.28 8.04
N ALA A 13 -8.78 0.23 9.33
CA ALA A 13 -9.71 -0.75 9.88
C ALA A 13 -11.14 -0.58 9.38
N VAL A 14 -11.53 0.65 9.00
CA VAL A 14 -12.89 0.91 8.52
C VAL A 14 -13.00 0.95 7.02
N MET A 15 -11.90 0.79 6.31
CA MET A 15 -11.93 0.75 4.86
C MET A 15 -12.40 -0.62 4.38
N SER A 16 -13.19 -0.64 3.30
CA SER A 16 -13.52 -1.89 2.64
C SER A 16 -12.29 -2.41 1.91
N LYS A 17 -12.32 -3.68 1.49
CA LYS A 17 -11.23 -4.26 0.72
C LYS A 17 -10.98 -3.45 -0.56
N GLY A 18 -12.04 -3.05 -1.25
CA GLY A 18 -11.90 -2.25 -2.46
C GLY A 18 -11.23 -0.92 -2.20
N GLU A 19 -11.60 -0.25 -1.11
CA GLU A 19 -10.98 1.02 -0.74
C GLU A 19 -9.50 0.84 -0.42
N ARG A 20 -9.16 -0.25 0.27
CA ARG A 20 -7.77 -0.53 0.60
C ARG A 20 -6.95 -0.79 -0.67
N LEU A 21 -7.51 -1.54 -1.60
CA LEU A 21 -6.82 -1.83 -2.86
C LEU A 21 -6.67 -0.57 -3.71
N ASP A 22 -7.68 0.29 -3.75
CA ASP A 22 -7.59 1.54 -4.47
C ASP A 22 -6.50 2.44 -3.89
N SER A 23 -6.45 2.54 -2.57
CA SER A 23 -5.42 3.34 -1.90
C SER A 23 -4.03 2.79 -2.16
N LEU A 24 -3.90 1.47 -2.17
CA LEU A 24 -2.64 0.80 -2.48
C LEU A 24 -2.21 1.12 -3.91
N TYR A 25 -3.15 1.04 -4.85
CA TYR A 25 -2.85 1.33 -6.24
C TYR A 25 -2.37 2.77 -6.43
N TRP A 26 -3.10 3.72 -5.85
CA TRP A 26 -2.72 5.12 -5.96
C TRP A 26 -1.37 5.40 -5.33
N HIS A 27 -1.09 4.75 -4.20
CA HIS A 27 0.21 4.90 -3.55
C HIS A 27 1.32 4.35 -4.45
N ALA A 28 1.11 3.20 -5.08
CA ALA A 28 2.09 2.62 -5.98
C ALA A 28 2.33 3.55 -7.17
N CYS A 29 1.27 4.11 -7.74
CA CYS A 29 1.39 5.04 -8.87
C CYS A 29 2.16 6.29 -8.48
N LEU A 30 1.88 6.83 -7.28
CA LEU A 30 2.52 8.04 -6.82
C LEU A 30 4.01 7.82 -6.60
N MET A 31 4.36 6.70 -5.96
CA MET A 31 5.77 6.35 -5.74
C MET A 31 6.50 6.18 -7.08
N TYR A 32 5.86 5.50 -8.02
CA TYR A 32 6.44 5.28 -9.33
C TYR A 32 6.67 6.60 -10.08
N ALA A 33 5.73 7.51 -9.97
CA ALA A 33 5.87 8.83 -10.59
C ALA A 33 7.03 9.64 -10.00
N GLN A 34 7.38 9.36 -8.76
CA GLN A 34 8.50 10.01 -8.09
C GLN A 34 9.83 9.28 -8.32
N GLY A 35 9.83 8.24 -9.15
CA GLY A 35 11.03 7.46 -9.41
C GLY A 35 11.33 6.45 -8.32
N GLU A 36 10.33 6.11 -7.50
CA GLU A 36 10.50 5.18 -6.39
C GLU A 36 9.53 4.02 -6.54
N SER A 37 9.66 3.06 -5.65
CA SER A 37 8.79 1.87 -5.67
C SER A 37 8.14 1.68 -4.32
N MET A 38 6.90 1.21 -4.33
CA MET A 38 6.15 0.94 -3.11
C MET A 38 6.73 -0.28 -2.40
N ASN A 39 6.72 -0.25 -1.08
CA ASN A 39 7.06 -1.43 -0.29
C ASN A 39 6.11 -1.52 0.91
N ASN A 40 6.27 -2.57 1.71
CA ASN A 40 5.41 -2.78 2.88
C ASN A 40 5.47 -1.60 3.84
N GLN A 41 6.67 -1.11 4.12
CA GLN A 41 6.84 0.00 5.04
C GLN A 41 6.18 1.28 4.51
N SER A 42 6.38 1.62 3.25
CA SER A 42 5.82 2.84 2.69
C SER A 42 4.29 2.78 2.71
N LEU A 43 3.71 1.61 2.44
CA LEU A 43 2.26 1.46 2.46
C LEU A 43 1.71 1.53 3.88
N ARG A 44 2.42 0.95 4.87
CA ARG A 44 2.01 1.08 6.27
C ARG A 44 1.98 2.55 6.69
N GLU A 45 2.98 3.31 6.28
CA GLU A 45 3.05 4.74 6.58
C GLU A 45 1.90 5.48 5.91
N ARG A 46 1.56 5.11 4.70
CA ARG A 46 0.45 5.71 3.97
C ARG A 46 -0.86 5.53 4.72
N PHE A 47 -1.08 4.36 5.31
CA PHE A 47 -2.28 4.08 6.07
C PHE A 47 -2.20 4.54 7.52
N GLY A 48 -1.07 5.08 7.95
CA GLY A 48 -0.89 5.55 9.32
C GLY A 48 -0.82 4.42 10.33
N LEU A 49 -0.35 3.26 9.94
CA LEU A 49 -0.28 2.09 10.81
C LEU A 49 1.04 2.03 11.55
N GLU A 50 0.97 1.59 12.82
CA GLU A 50 2.15 1.41 13.64
C GLU A 50 3.00 0.25 13.09
N PRO A 51 4.32 0.26 13.34
CA PRO A 51 5.19 -0.82 12.85
C PRO A 51 5.07 -2.08 13.71
N GLU A 52 3.87 -2.62 13.82
CA GLU A 52 3.58 -3.83 14.56
C GLU A 52 3.45 -5.01 13.60
N ARG A 53 3.74 -6.20 14.12
CA ARG A 53 3.71 -7.40 13.30
C ARG A 53 2.34 -7.63 12.66
N LYS A 54 1.27 -7.40 13.41
CA LYS A 54 -0.09 -7.59 12.86
C LYS A 54 -0.34 -6.69 11.67
N ASN A 55 0.16 -5.46 11.73
CA ASN A 55 0.01 -4.51 10.63
C ASN A 55 0.87 -4.92 9.45
N THR A 56 2.09 -5.37 9.70
CA THR A 56 2.97 -5.86 8.64
C THR A 56 2.34 -7.03 7.90
N VAL A 57 1.74 -7.96 8.65
CA VAL A 57 1.07 -9.12 8.05
C VAL A 57 -0.14 -8.68 7.25
N ALA A 58 -0.96 -7.77 7.80
CA ALA A 58 -2.16 -7.30 7.10
C ALA A 58 -1.80 -6.61 5.79
N ILE A 59 -0.76 -5.78 5.80
CA ILE A 59 -0.31 -5.08 4.60
C ILE A 59 0.29 -6.07 3.59
N SER A 60 1.04 -7.07 4.07
CA SER A 60 1.60 -8.09 3.17
C SER A 60 0.49 -8.86 2.46
N ARG A 61 -0.59 -9.18 3.16
CA ARG A 61 -1.73 -9.87 2.55
C ARG A 61 -2.42 -8.98 1.54
N LEU A 62 -2.55 -7.70 1.83
CA LEU A 62 -3.17 -6.76 0.91
C LEU A 62 -2.33 -6.62 -0.36
N ILE A 63 -1.03 -6.50 -0.22
CA ILE A 63 -0.13 -6.41 -1.36
C ILE A 63 -0.20 -7.69 -2.20
N LYS A 64 -0.23 -8.84 -1.54
CA LYS A 64 -0.32 -10.11 -2.26
C LYS A 64 -1.59 -10.18 -3.09
N GLU A 65 -2.70 -9.75 -2.52
CA GLU A 65 -3.95 -9.73 -3.28
C GLU A 65 -3.86 -8.78 -4.46
N ALA A 66 -3.24 -7.61 -4.28
CA ALA A 66 -3.07 -6.65 -5.36
C ALA A 66 -2.22 -7.25 -6.49
N VAL A 67 -1.17 -8.00 -6.13
CA VAL A 67 -0.34 -8.68 -7.12
C VAL A 67 -1.17 -9.74 -7.86
N ASP A 68 -1.93 -10.54 -7.12
CA ASP A 68 -2.77 -11.59 -7.71
C ASP A 68 -3.80 -11.01 -8.68
N ARG A 69 -4.29 -9.80 -8.41
CA ARG A 69 -5.27 -9.13 -9.27
C ARG A 69 -4.63 -8.32 -10.39
N GLY A 70 -3.31 -8.26 -10.44
CA GLY A 70 -2.60 -7.50 -11.47
C GLY A 70 -2.62 -5.99 -11.23
N ILE A 71 -3.00 -5.55 -10.03
CA ILE A 71 -3.03 -4.13 -9.69
C ILE A 71 -1.61 -3.58 -9.58
N VAL A 72 -0.72 -4.37 -8.98
CA VAL A 72 0.70 -4.06 -8.89
C VAL A 72 1.49 -5.33 -9.21
N ARG A 73 2.79 -5.17 -9.45
CA ARG A 73 3.67 -6.31 -9.65
C ARG A 73 5.00 -6.05 -8.95
N GLU A 74 5.75 -7.11 -8.68
CA GLU A 74 7.05 -6.96 -8.07
C GLU A 74 8.03 -6.37 -9.07
N GLU A 75 8.82 -5.42 -8.61
CA GLU A 75 9.84 -4.81 -9.44
C GLU A 75 11.04 -5.77 -9.60
N VAL A 76 11.42 -6.44 -8.51
CA VAL A 76 12.52 -7.39 -8.51
C VAL A 76 12.05 -8.65 -7.80
N SER A 77 12.01 -9.77 -8.52
CA SER A 77 11.39 -10.99 -8.00
C SER A 77 12.28 -11.80 -7.05
N ASP A 78 13.59 -11.60 -7.05
CA ASP A 78 14.51 -12.38 -6.21
C ASP A 78 14.91 -11.69 -4.92
N ALA A 79 14.31 -10.55 -4.61
CA ALA A 79 14.60 -9.84 -3.37
C ALA A 79 13.95 -10.55 -2.19
N PRO A 80 14.56 -10.51 -0.98
CA PRO A 80 13.90 -11.02 0.22
C PRO A 80 12.60 -10.26 0.47
N ASP A 81 11.61 -10.91 1.10
CA ASP A 81 10.32 -10.29 1.38
C ASP A 81 10.45 -8.93 2.05
N LYS A 82 11.41 -8.80 2.93
CA LYS A 82 11.66 -7.58 3.67
C LYS A 82 11.99 -6.38 2.76
N TYR A 83 12.59 -6.65 1.60
CA TYR A 83 13.03 -5.62 0.69
C TYR A 83 12.30 -5.63 -0.64
N LYS A 84 11.22 -6.39 -0.75
CA LYS A 84 10.45 -6.43 -1.99
C LYS A 84 9.85 -5.09 -2.29
N ARG A 85 9.89 -4.73 -3.56
CA ARG A 85 9.35 -3.48 -4.06
C ARG A 85 8.29 -3.78 -5.12
N TYR A 86 7.31 -2.91 -5.20
CA TYR A 86 6.18 -3.12 -6.08
C TYR A 86 5.94 -1.86 -6.91
N ILE A 87 5.56 -2.07 -8.16
CA ILE A 87 5.25 -0.98 -9.09
C ILE A 87 3.86 -1.26 -9.66
N PRO A 88 3.19 -0.24 -10.24
CA PRO A 88 1.87 -0.49 -10.84
C PRO A 88 1.93 -1.58 -11.89
N GLY A 89 0.84 -2.34 -12.00
CA GLY A 89 0.82 -3.45 -12.93
C GLY A 89 1.01 -3.08 -14.39
N TRP A 90 0.72 -1.82 -14.74
CA TRP A 90 0.90 -1.32 -16.11
C TRP A 90 2.33 -0.83 -16.38
N ALA A 91 3.15 -0.74 -15.36
CA ALA A 91 4.49 -0.19 -15.48
C ALA A 91 5.50 -1.24 -16.01
#